data_01f761be404a4d2386586ce10d7a8821
#
_entry.id   01f761be404a4d2386586ce10d7a8821
#
_cell.length_a   1.000
_cell.length_b   1.000
_cell.length_c   1.000
_cell.angle_alpha   90.00
_cell.angle_beta   90.00
_cell.angle_gamma   90.00
#
_symmetry.space_group_name_H-M   'P 1'
#
loop_
_entity.id
_entity.type
_entity.pdbx_description
1 polymer ?
#
loop_
_entity_poly.entity_id
_entity_poly.type
_entity_poly.pdbx_seq_one_letter_code
_entity_poly.pdbx_strand_id
1 'polypeptide(L)'
;MRYWLFFLFPSVLFSQNQNQILDPDICTVQLNLAGSPLSLPIIDLKASMGSLVLEFDHLGDELKDYKYTLVHCNSDWKPSELGDNEYLDGFTEDRIISIQNSLNTLSTYTRYMLALPNRNIRWVRSGNYLLKVMDADYQDKLVLVRRFMVVEPLWRIDAEFVRTAQVSKSDTHHEIDFTVFPKNERIAMPQNDVKAFVLQNGRFNNSIGPIIPFITRGNDLVFDYQDKIVFPAGKEFRLFDIRSFDYQGEGVAGISDRPTYFEVTLRRDESRFERPVIFRPDANGRFVIDNQNINQTLLQCDYSMVLFSIKQTLPLDDADVYVFGELSDWQYKPEFKMQHDPATGVYWSDVWLKQGLYNYQYMVVDRQTGLPDEEGFEGNWYATGNQYTILVYFRPFGARYDRLMGAVTLNSERR
;
A
#
# COMPACT_ATOMS: atom_id res chain seq x y z
N MET A 1 40.06 -4.93 -37.65
CA MET A 1 38.86 -4.15 -37.24
C MET A 1 38.18 -4.85 -36.10
N ARG A 2 38.27 -4.30 -34.90
CA ARG A 2 37.69 -4.87 -33.66
C ARG A 2 36.36 -4.17 -33.43
N TYR A 3 35.21 -4.84 -33.62
CA TYR A 3 33.87 -4.33 -33.31
C TYR A 3 33.67 -4.41 -31.79
N TRP A 4 33.52 -3.27 -31.14
CA TRP A 4 33.03 -3.16 -29.77
C TRP A 4 31.50 -3.24 -29.81
N LEU A 5 30.92 -4.35 -29.37
CA LEU A 5 29.51 -4.44 -29.08
C LEU A 5 29.24 -3.72 -27.75
N PHE A 6 28.63 -2.54 -27.82
CA PHE A 6 28.04 -1.90 -26.65
C PHE A 6 26.76 -2.67 -26.29
N PHE A 7 26.81 -3.45 -25.23
CA PHE A 7 25.62 -3.92 -24.55
C PHE A 7 24.96 -2.72 -23.86
N LEU A 8 23.92 -2.17 -24.47
CA LEU A 8 22.96 -1.29 -23.79
C LEU A 8 22.17 -2.19 -22.82
N PHE A 9 22.58 -2.20 -21.55
CA PHE A 9 21.69 -2.62 -20.49
C PHE A 9 20.48 -1.65 -20.50
N PRO A 10 19.24 -2.15 -20.63
CA PRO A 10 18.09 -1.30 -20.39
C PRO A 10 18.18 -0.90 -18.92
N SER A 11 18.50 0.36 -18.64
CA SER A 11 18.27 0.95 -17.34
C SER A 11 16.76 0.86 -17.09
N VAL A 12 16.33 -0.08 -16.25
CA VAL A 12 15.00 -0.09 -15.67
C VAL A 12 14.89 1.23 -14.91
N LEU A 13 14.27 2.22 -15.53
CA LEU A 13 13.83 3.42 -14.88
C LEU A 13 12.77 2.98 -13.86
N PHE A 14 13.20 2.59 -12.66
CA PHE A 14 12.30 2.48 -11.52
C PHE A 14 11.56 3.80 -11.43
N SER A 15 10.27 3.75 -11.61
CA SER A 15 9.43 4.92 -11.56
C SER A 15 9.54 5.50 -10.14
N GLN A 16 10.28 6.60 -9.97
CA GLN A 16 10.43 7.32 -8.69
C GLN A 16 9.09 7.83 -8.12
N ASN A 17 7.99 7.47 -8.75
CA ASN A 17 6.64 7.93 -8.43
C ASN A 17 5.79 6.84 -7.75
N GLN A 18 6.39 5.78 -7.20
CA GLN A 18 5.71 4.71 -6.46
C GLN A 18 6.16 4.72 -5.00
N ASN A 19 5.40 4.05 -4.13
CA ASN A 19 5.89 3.73 -2.80
C ASN A 19 7.15 2.89 -2.94
N GLN A 20 8.24 3.32 -2.30
CA GLN A 20 9.53 2.63 -2.38
C GLN A 20 10.30 2.81 -1.08
N ILE A 21 11.03 1.76 -0.71
CA ILE A 21 12.09 1.79 0.29
C ILE A 21 13.36 1.49 -0.51
N LEU A 22 14.29 2.44 -0.54
CA LEU A 22 15.51 2.40 -1.35
C LEU A 22 16.76 2.12 -0.51
N ASP A 23 16.63 2.26 0.82
CA ASP A 23 17.66 1.92 1.77
C ASP A 23 17.25 0.62 2.49
N PRO A 24 18.07 -0.45 2.44
CA PRO A 24 17.74 -1.75 3.04
C PRO A 24 17.66 -1.71 4.58
N ASP A 25 18.26 -0.71 5.23
CA ASP A 25 18.22 -0.55 6.68
C ASP A 25 16.94 0.17 7.15
N ILE A 26 16.13 0.70 6.23
CA ILE A 26 14.82 1.28 6.52
C ILE A 26 13.74 0.19 6.50
N CYS A 27 13.07 0.02 7.63
CA CYS A 27 12.03 -0.99 7.85
C CYS A 27 10.75 -0.38 8.42
N THR A 28 9.67 -1.17 8.42
CA THR A 28 8.40 -0.88 9.11
C THR A 28 7.84 0.50 8.76
N VAL A 29 7.84 0.83 7.45
CA VAL A 29 7.40 2.16 6.99
C VAL A 29 5.89 2.21 6.87
N GLN A 30 5.26 3.11 7.64
CA GLN A 30 3.81 3.35 7.60
C GLN A 30 3.52 4.84 7.40
N LEU A 31 2.54 5.16 6.57
CA LEU A 31 2.02 6.52 6.38
C LEU A 31 0.50 6.48 6.52
N ASN A 32 -0.01 6.95 7.65
CA ASN A 32 -1.40 6.82 8.05
C ASN A 32 -1.96 8.12 8.63
N LEU A 33 -3.28 8.21 8.75
CA LEU A 33 -3.90 9.27 9.53
C LEU A 33 -3.60 9.07 11.02
N ALA A 34 -3.32 10.15 11.72
CA ALA A 34 -2.99 10.13 13.14
C ALA A 34 -4.07 9.38 13.95
N GLY A 35 -3.65 8.40 14.74
CA GLY A 35 -4.55 7.57 15.54
C GLY A 35 -5.35 6.53 14.77
N SER A 36 -5.06 6.33 13.48
CA SER A 36 -5.78 5.38 12.61
C SER A 36 -4.80 4.54 11.78
N PRO A 37 -4.12 3.55 12.36
CA PRO A 37 -3.01 2.82 11.73
C PRO A 37 -3.42 2.01 10.48
N LEU A 38 -4.71 1.74 10.31
CA LEU A 38 -5.25 1.04 9.13
C LEU A 38 -5.91 1.99 8.13
N SER A 39 -5.74 3.32 8.26
CA SER A 39 -6.29 4.28 7.32
C SER A 39 -5.44 4.38 6.05
N LEU A 40 -6.09 4.73 4.93
CA LEU A 40 -5.36 5.22 3.76
C LEU A 40 -4.84 6.64 4.02
N PRO A 41 -3.71 7.01 3.43
CA PRO A 41 -3.16 8.36 3.53
C PRO A 41 -3.93 9.35 2.60
N ILE A 42 -5.23 9.48 2.83
CA ILE A 42 -6.12 10.43 2.16
C ILE A 42 -6.55 11.45 3.19
N ILE A 43 -6.23 12.71 2.97
CA ILE A 43 -6.40 13.77 3.96
C ILE A 43 -7.12 14.97 3.38
N ASP A 44 -7.96 15.63 4.17
CA ASP A 44 -8.64 16.86 3.75
C ASP A 44 -7.63 18.00 3.55
N LEU A 45 -7.85 18.82 2.52
CA LEU A 45 -7.04 20.02 2.26
C LEU A 45 -6.97 20.98 3.47
N LYS A 46 -8.02 21.00 4.29
CA LYS A 46 -8.13 21.81 5.49
C LYS A 46 -7.81 21.05 6.79
N ALA A 47 -7.15 19.90 6.66
CA ALA A 47 -6.79 19.10 7.83
C ALA A 47 -5.94 19.87 8.84
N SER A 48 -6.13 19.55 10.13
CA SER A 48 -5.33 20.11 11.21
C SER A 48 -3.86 19.65 11.15
N MET A 49 -2.98 20.39 11.81
CA MET A 49 -1.56 20.02 11.92
C MET A 49 -1.40 18.63 12.52
N GLY A 50 -0.47 17.85 11.96
CA GLY A 50 -0.14 16.51 12.45
C GLY A 50 -1.17 15.44 12.16
N SER A 51 -2.11 15.68 11.24
CA SER A 51 -3.17 14.71 10.92
C SER A 51 -2.70 13.53 10.07
N LEU A 52 -1.56 13.63 9.37
CA LEU A 52 -0.91 12.57 8.62
C LEU A 52 0.44 12.28 9.26
N VAL A 53 0.74 11.01 9.53
CA VAL A 53 1.98 10.61 10.22
C VAL A 53 2.72 9.57 9.39
N LEU A 54 3.98 9.89 9.04
CA LEU A 54 4.95 8.93 8.56
C LEU A 54 5.74 8.41 9.75
N GLU A 55 5.88 7.09 9.83
CA GLU A 55 6.73 6.40 10.79
C GLU A 55 7.58 5.38 10.06
N PHE A 56 8.85 5.26 10.46
CA PHE A 56 9.75 4.22 9.98
C PHE A 56 10.88 4.00 10.96
N ASP A 57 11.48 2.83 10.90
CA ASP A 57 12.67 2.48 11.67
C ASP A 57 13.89 2.41 10.75
N HIS A 58 15.04 2.87 11.25
CA HIS A 58 16.35 2.57 10.70
C HIS A 58 17.04 1.55 11.60
N LEU A 59 17.36 0.38 11.05
CA LEU A 59 18.02 -0.70 11.81
C LEU A 59 19.48 -0.34 12.16
N GLY A 60 19.94 -0.81 13.30
CA GLY A 60 21.28 -0.56 13.82
C GLY A 60 21.35 0.66 14.74
N ASP A 61 22.58 0.96 15.18
CA ASP A 61 22.88 1.97 16.21
C ASP A 61 23.21 3.34 15.61
N GLU A 62 23.27 3.47 14.27
CA GLU A 62 23.65 4.70 13.60
C GLU A 62 22.50 5.70 13.60
N LEU A 63 22.73 6.89 14.14
CA LEU A 63 21.79 7.99 14.04
C LEU A 63 21.97 8.68 12.69
N LYS A 64 20.93 8.67 11.85
CA LYS A 64 20.90 9.33 10.53
C LYS A 64 20.16 10.66 10.60
N ASP A 65 20.61 11.62 9.80
CA ASP A 65 19.93 12.89 9.60
C ASP A 65 19.09 12.82 8.32
N TYR A 66 17.76 12.72 8.50
CA TYR A 66 16.83 12.67 7.39
C TYR A 66 16.15 13.99 7.15
N LYS A 67 16.09 14.40 5.88
CA LYS A 67 15.26 15.50 5.41
C LYS A 67 14.15 14.99 4.49
N TYR A 68 13.11 15.78 4.34
CA TYR A 68 11.97 15.43 3.49
C TYR A 68 11.52 16.60 2.63
N THR A 69 10.86 16.29 1.52
CA THR A 69 10.19 17.21 0.63
C THR A 69 8.87 16.62 0.14
N LEU A 70 7.95 17.49 -0.27
CA LEU A 70 6.67 17.11 -0.87
C LEU A 70 6.66 17.52 -2.34
N VAL A 71 6.28 16.60 -3.22
CA VAL A 71 6.14 16.86 -4.65
C VAL A 71 4.68 16.69 -5.05
N HIS A 72 4.05 17.74 -5.56
CA HIS A 72 2.68 17.69 -6.05
C HIS A 72 2.61 16.98 -7.40
N CYS A 73 1.64 16.05 -7.55
CA CYS A 73 1.46 15.23 -8.72
C CYS A 73 0.03 15.28 -9.26
N ASN A 74 -0.12 15.01 -10.55
CA ASN A 74 -1.40 14.77 -11.20
C ASN A 74 -1.96 13.38 -10.84
N SER A 75 -3.13 13.07 -11.33
CA SER A 75 -3.84 11.80 -11.08
C SER A 75 -3.05 10.57 -11.54
N ASP A 76 -2.13 10.71 -12.50
CA ASP A 76 -1.21 9.67 -12.98
C ASP A 76 0.11 9.59 -12.20
N TRP A 77 0.21 10.29 -11.07
CA TRP A 77 1.40 10.38 -10.21
C TRP A 77 2.63 11.04 -10.85
N LYS A 78 2.51 11.65 -12.02
CA LYS A 78 3.56 12.49 -12.55
C LYS A 78 3.55 13.87 -11.90
N PRO A 79 4.71 14.50 -11.66
CA PRO A 79 4.77 15.86 -11.14
C PRO A 79 3.88 16.80 -11.94
N SER A 80 3.15 17.67 -11.25
CA SER A 80 2.33 18.70 -11.89
C SER A 80 3.19 19.83 -12.45
N GLU A 81 2.55 20.72 -13.21
CA GLU A 81 3.22 21.91 -13.77
C GLU A 81 3.30 23.08 -12.76
N LEU A 82 2.93 22.84 -11.49
CA LEU A 82 2.99 23.84 -10.43
C LEU A 82 4.41 23.96 -9.87
N GLY A 83 4.85 25.19 -9.63
CA GLY A 83 6.05 25.43 -8.83
C GLY A 83 5.81 25.20 -7.33
N ASP A 84 6.85 24.88 -6.57
CA ASP A 84 6.75 24.52 -5.16
C ASP A 84 5.96 25.53 -4.32
N ASN A 85 6.19 26.83 -4.54
CA ASN A 85 5.50 27.92 -3.85
C ASN A 85 4.01 28.05 -4.23
N GLU A 86 3.52 27.32 -5.23
CA GLU A 86 2.12 27.35 -5.64
C GLU A 86 1.29 26.28 -4.93
N TYR A 87 1.91 25.20 -4.45
CA TYR A 87 1.24 24.10 -3.77
C TYR A 87 1.69 23.91 -2.32
N LEU A 88 2.80 24.51 -1.90
CA LEU A 88 3.27 24.54 -0.51
C LEU A 88 3.19 25.95 0.09
N ASP A 89 2.87 26.00 1.37
CA ASP A 89 3.04 27.16 2.25
C ASP A 89 4.11 26.80 3.29
N GLY A 90 5.18 27.58 3.32
CA GLY A 90 6.36 27.35 4.15
C GLY A 90 7.60 26.96 3.36
N PHE A 91 8.39 26.05 3.89
CA PHE A 91 9.63 25.58 3.25
C PHE A 91 9.34 24.52 2.17
N THR A 92 10.27 24.34 1.24
CA THR A 92 10.22 23.27 0.23
C THR A 92 10.82 21.95 0.75
N GLU A 93 11.70 22.04 1.73
CA GLU A 93 12.29 20.89 2.42
C GLU A 93 12.50 21.20 3.91
N ASP A 94 12.51 20.15 4.75
CA ASP A 94 12.76 20.27 6.18
C ASP A 94 13.31 18.96 6.76
N ARG A 95 13.79 18.98 8.01
CA ARG A 95 14.37 17.81 8.69
C ARG A 95 13.35 17.05 9.51
N ILE A 96 13.55 15.74 9.63
CA ILE A 96 12.79 14.89 10.54
C ILE A 96 13.46 14.97 11.92
N ILE A 97 12.81 15.64 12.85
CA ILE A 97 13.37 15.95 14.18
C ILE A 97 12.83 15.05 15.31
N SER A 98 11.74 14.31 15.06
CA SER A 98 11.21 13.37 16.04
C SER A 98 11.90 12.02 15.89
N ILE A 99 12.87 11.77 16.75
CA ILE A 99 13.79 10.64 16.70
C ILE A 99 13.79 9.96 18.07
N GLN A 100 13.64 8.64 18.08
CA GLN A 100 13.61 7.84 19.32
C GLN A 100 14.34 6.51 19.10
N ASN A 101 15.22 6.14 20.02
CA ASN A 101 15.90 4.85 19.97
C ASN A 101 15.00 3.73 20.53
N SER A 102 15.18 2.52 20.01
CA SER A 102 14.58 1.31 20.59
C SER A 102 15.01 1.14 22.05
N LEU A 103 14.16 0.49 22.84
CA LEU A 103 14.37 0.33 24.27
C LEU A 103 14.20 -1.13 24.69
N ASN A 104 15.24 -1.74 25.26
CA ASN A 104 15.22 -3.13 25.75
C ASN A 104 14.84 -4.14 24.65
N THR A 105 15.34 -3.93 23.43
CA THR A 105 15.17 -4.85 22.29
C THR A 105 16.47 -5.60 22.03
N LEU A 106 16.38 -6.81 21.47
CA LEU A 106 17.55 -7.56 20.98
C LEU A 106 18.11 -6.92 19.71
N SER A 107 17.21 -6.48 18.83
CA SER A 107 17.56 -5.77 17.60
C SER A 107 17.45 -4.29 17.82
N THR A 108 18.57 -3.57 17.75
CA THR A 108 18.59 -2.12 17.91
C THR A 108 18.08 -1.42 16.65
N TYR A 109 17.31 -0.36 16.84
CA TYR A 109 16.84 0.50 15.77
C TYR A 109 16.55 1.93 16.27
N THR A 110 16.56 2.87 15.35
CA THR A 110 16.13 4.24 15.59
C THR A 110 14.80 4.49 14.86
N ARG A 111 13.78 4.89 15.59
CA ARG A 111 12.46 5.24 15.07
C ARG A 111 12.41 6.72 14.71
N TYR A 112 11.98 7.00 13.48
CA TYR A 112 11.73 8.34 12.95
C TYR A 112 10.23 8.56 12.79
N MET A 113 9.77 9.74 13.15
CA MET A 113 8.37 10.13 13.02
C MET A 113 8.25 11.53 12.42
N LEU A 114 7.39 11.68 11.42
CA LEU A 114 7.08 12.95 10.77
C LEU A 114 5.57 13.15 10.73
N ALA A 115 5.10 14.20 11.41
CA ALA A 115 3.71 14.60 11.39
C ALA A 115 3.48 15.75 10.39
N LEU A 116 2.49 15.63 9.52
CA LEU A 116 2.12 16.56 8.46
C LEU A 116 0.61 16.88 8.49
N PRO A 117 0.18 18.07 8.02
CA PRO A 117 1.03 19.25 7.82
C PRO A 117 1.63 19.72 9.15
N ASN A 118 2.74 20.45 9.11
CA ASN A 118 3.37 21.01 10.30
C ASN A 118 3.58 22.53 10.14
N ARG A 119 4.33 23.15 11.08
CA ARG A 119 4.56 24.59 11.06
C ARG A 119 5.44 25.06 9.89
N ASN A 120 6.29 24.16 9.41
CA ASN A 120 7.31 24.47 8.42
C ASN A 120 6.84 24.17 7.00
N ILE A 121 6.02 23.14 6.79
CA ILE A 121 5.51 22.72 5.47
C ILE A 121 4.03 22.39 5.56
N ARG A 122 3.23 23.04 4.70
CA ARG A 122 1.79 22.80 4.53
C ARG A 122 1.44 22.80 3.05
N TRP A 123 0.56 21.90 2.65
CA TRP A 123 -0.03 21.93 1.31
C TRP A 123 -1.16 22.95 1.23
N VAL A 124 -1.32 23.58 0.07
CA VAL A 124 -2.39 24.54 -0.22
C VAL A 124 -3.17 24.20 -1.48
N ARG A 125 -2.90 23.05 -2.08
CA ARG A 125 -3.62 22.51 -3.24
C ARG A 125 -4.02 21.06 -2.97
N SER A 126 -5.16 20.65 -3.52
CA SER A 126 -5.56 19.25 -3.55
C SER A 126 -4.87 18.52 -4.70
N GLY A 127 -4.82 17.20 -4.61
CA GLY A 127 -4.21 16.33 -5.62
C GLY A 127 -3.38 15.23 -4.98
N ASN A 128 -2.54 14.60 -5.76
CA ASN A 128 -1.61 13.58 -5.31
C ASN A 128 -0.30 14.22 -4.85
N TYR A 129 0.34 13.61 -3.86
CA TYR A 129 1.63 14.04 -3.33
C TYR A 129 2.57 12.87 -3.15
N LEU A 130 3.83 13.08 -3.47
CA LEU A 130 4.94 12.21 -3.08
C LEU A 130 5.67 12.84 -1.91
N LEU A 131 5.69 12.14 -0.78
CA LEU A 131 6.59 12.44 0.33
C LEU A 131 7.90 11.71 0.05
N LYS A 132 8.96 12.45 -0.16
CA LYS A 132 10.32 11.96 -0.40
C LYS A 132 11.17 12.22 0.82
N VAL A 133 11.84 11.18 1.31
CA VAL A 133 12.80 11.27 2.42
C VAL A 133 14.20 10.99 1.86
N MET A 134 15.15 11.81 2.28
CA MET A 134 16.53 11.80 1.81
C MET A 134 17.49 11.75 3.00
N ASP A 135 18.59 11.02 2.86
CA ASP A 135 19.70 11.02 3.80
C ASP A 135 20.53 12.31 3.58
N ALA A 136 20.47 13.24 4.55
CA ALA A 136 21.14 14.53 4.47
C ALA A 136 22.67 14.39 4.66
N ASP A 137 23.12 13.33 5.31
CA ASP A 137 24.54 13.04 5.52
C ASP A 137 25.19 12.44 4.26
N TYR A 138 24.38 11.93 3.31
CA TYR A 138 24.86 11.21 2.12
C TYR A 138 24.39 11.88 0.81
N GLN A 139 24.75 13.16 0.62
CA GLN A 139 24.45 13.95 -0.60
C GLN A 139 22.97 13.95 -1.01
N ASP A 140 22.08 13.99 -0.04
CA ASP A 140 20.64 13.97 -0.27
C ASP A 140 20.15 12.73 -1.03
N LYS A 141 20.78 11.58 -0.80
CA LYS A 141 20.38 10.31 -1.38
C LYS A 141 18.93 10.00 -1.02
N LEU A 142 18.09 9.79 -2.02
CA LEU A 142 16.71 9.38 -1.80
C LEU A 142 16.69 7.99 -1.16
N VAL A 143 16.01 7.85 -0.01
CA VAL A 143 15.94 6.60 0.77
C VAL A 143 14.53 6.05 0.87
N LEU A 144 13.51 6.92 0.76
CA LEU A 144 12.11 6.53 0.94
C LEU A 144 11.18 7.41 0.12
N VAL A 145 10.17 6.82 -0.50
CA VAL A 145 9.06 7.52 -1.17
C VAL A 145 7.73 6.97 -0.67
N ARG A 146 6.80 7.85 -0.31
CA ARG A 146 5.42 7.49 0.05
C ARG A 146 4.42 8.38 -0.67
N ARG A 147 3.36 7.76 -1.17
CA ARG A 147 2.20 8.39 -1.80
C ARG A 147 1.18 8.80 -0.76
N PHE A 148 0.63 9.99 -0.86
CA PHE A 148 -0.57 10.39 -0.15
C PHE A 148 -1.43 11.31 -1.02
N MET A 149 -2.67 11.54 -0.62
CA MET A 149 -3.61 12.33 -1.40
C MET A 149 -4.27 13.38 -0.52
N VAL A 150 -4.38 14.58 -1.07
CA VAL A 150 -5.06 15.72 -0.44
C VAL A 150 -6.36 15.97 -1.18
N VAL A 151 -7.49 15.81 -0.50
CA VAL A 151 -8.83 15.95 -1.09
C VAL A 151 -9.48 17.27 -0.74
N GLU A 152 -10.15 17.89 -1.71
CA GLU A 152 -11.17 18.92 -1.49
C GLU A 152 -12.54 18.22 -1.52
N PRO A 153 -13.20 17.90 -0.39
CA PRO A 153 -14.41 17.09 -0.36
C PRO A 153 -15.65 17.93 -0.80
N LEU A 154 -15.58 18.47 -2.02
CA LEU A 154 -16.62 19.33 -2.58
C LEU A 154 -17.67 18.56 -3.38
N TRP A 155 -17.31 17.41 -3.94
CA TRP A 155 -18.19 16.59 -4.74
C TRP A 155 -18.65 15.36 -3.96
N ARG A 156 -19.96 15.14 -3.94
CA ARG A 156 -20.53 13.92 -3.35
C ARG A 156 -20.43 12.78 -4.35
N ILE A 157 -20.12 11.59 -3.83
CA ILE A 157 -20.04 10.35 -4.60
C ILE A 157 -20.99 9.36 -3.94
N ASP A 158 -21.98 8.87 -4.70
CA ASP A 158 -22.84 7.76 -4.29
C ASP A 158 -22.40 6.53 -5.10
N ALA A 159 -22.09 5.46 -4.42
CA ALA A 159 -21.57 4.25 -5.05
C ALA A 159 -22.22 3.00 -4.45
N GLU A 160 -22.37 1.97 -5.28
CA GLU A 160 -22.96 0.70 -4.89
C GLU A 160 -22.27 -0.48 -5.56
N PHE A 161 -22.39 -1.66 -4.93
CA PHE A 161 -21.95 -2.91 -5.52
C PHE A 161 -23.09 -3.49 -6.36
N VAL A 162 -22.79 -3.82 -7.59
CA VAL A 162 -23.71 -4.48 -8.51
C VAL A 162 -23.22 -5.88 -8.87
N ARG A 163 -24.12 -6.73 -9.32
CA ARG A 163 -23.72 -8.03 -9.88
C ARG A 163 -23.17 -7.82 -11.26
N THR A 164 -21.98 -8.38 -11.53
CA THR A 164 -21.37 -8.28 -12.85
C THR A 164 -22.28 -8.91 -13.94
N ALA A 165 -22.37 -8.23 -15.07
CA ALA A 165 -23.13 -8.72 -16.22
C ALA A 165 -22.52 -10.00 -16.81
N GLN A 166 -21.22 -10.25 -16.60
CA GLN A 166 -20.56 -11.49 -17.00
C GLN A 166 -20.87 -12.62 -16.02
N VAL A 167 -21.70 -13.58 -16.46
CA VAL A 167 -22.11 -14.74 -15.64
C VAL A 167 -20.93 -15.51 -15.07
N SER A 168 -19.84 -15.65 -15.82
CA SER A 168 -18.62 -16.34 -15.37
C SER A 168 -17.91 -15.66 -14.20
N LYS A 169 -18.19 -14.37 -13.94
CA LYS A 169 -17.60 -13.56 -12.86
C LYS A 169 -18.55 -13.30 -11.70
N SER A 170 -19.81 -13.70 -11.81
CA SER A 170 -20.87 -13.36 -10.84
C SER A 170 -20.58 -13.85 -9.42
N ASP A 171 -19.86 -14.96 -9.29
CA ASP A 171 -19.56 -15.59 -8.00
C ASP A 171 -18.13 -15.33 -7.49
N THR A 172 -17.35 -14.54 -8.24
CA THR A 172 -15.92 -14.33 -7.96
C THR A 172 -15.47 -12.88 -8.01
N HIS A 173 -16.27 -11.96 -8.58
CA HIS A 173 -15.85 -10.57 -8.77
C HIS A 173 -16.86 -9.60 -8.18
N HIS A 174 -16.36 -8.43 -7.75
CA HIS A 174 -17.15 -7.25 -7.38
C HIS A 174 -17.15 -6.25 -8.53
N GLU A 175 -18.34 -5.80 -8.93
CA GLU A 175 -18.51 -4.68 -9.85
C GLU A 175 -19.06 -3.47 -9.05
N ILE A 176 -18.55 -2.28 -9.38
CA ILE A 176 -18.88 -1.05 -8.68
C ILE A 176 -19.42 -0.04 -9.67
N ASP A 177 -20.64 0.45 -9.41
CA ASP A 177 -21.21 1.60 -10.09
C ASP A 177 -21.24 2.79 -9.16
N PHE A 178 -21.05 3.98 -9.71
CA PHE A 178 -21.15 5.19 -8.92
C PHE A 178 -21.60 6.41 -9.72
N THR A 179 -22.18 7.36 -9.00
CA THR A 179 -22.57 8.67 -9.53
C THR A 179 -21.90 9.76 -8.73
N VAL A 180 -21.32 10.72 -9.43
CA VAL A 180 -20.66 11.89 -8.85
C VAL A 180 -21.57 13.11 -9.02
N PHE A 181 -21.75 13.88 -7.95
CA PHE A 181 -22.57 15.07 -7.89
C PHE A 181 -21.70 16.31 -7.69
N PRO A 182 -21.27 16.98 -8.78
CA PRO A 182 -20.51 18.21 -8.69
C PRO A 182 -21.32 19.31 -8.02
N LYS A 183 -20.74 19.96 -7.02
CA LYS A 183 -21.39 21.07 -6.32
C LYS A 183 -20.88 22.40 -6.87
N ASN A 184 -21.82 23.29 -7.26
CA ASN A 184 -21.53 24.67 -7.67
C ASN A 184 -20.62 24.83 -8.92
N GLU A 185 -20.38 23.77 -9.67
CA GLU A 185 -19.56 23.81 -10.89
C GLU A 185 -20.34 23.20 -12.05
N ARG A 186 -20.42 23.93 -13.17
CA ARG A 186 -20.90 23.37 -14.44
C ARG A 186 -19.71 22.85 -15.21
N ILE A 187 -19.69 21.54 -15.49
CA ILE A 187 -18.60 20.92 -16.21
C ILE A 187 -18.96 20.91 -17.70
N ALA A 188 -18.15 21.61 -18.48
CA ALA A 188 -18.43 21.80 -19.90
C ALA A 188 -18.13 20.53 -20.72
N MET A 189 -17.02 19.84 -20.40
CA MET A 189 -16.57 18.64 -21.12
C MET A 189 -16.24 17.50 -20.14
N PRO A 190 -17.27 16.86 -19.54
CA PRO A 190 -17.06 15.86 -18.47
C PRO A 190 -16.11 14.74 -18.84
N GLN A 191 -16.15 14.23 -20.08
CA GLN A 191 -15.28 13.15 -20.55
C GLN A 191 -13.79 13.54 -20.67
N ASN A 192 -13.51 14.85 -20.78
CA ASN A 192 -12.14 15.35 -20.86
C ASN A 192 -11.64 15.85 -19.50
N ASP A 193 -12.54 16.48 -18.74
CA ASP A 193 -12.19 17.24 -17.55
C ASP A 193 -12.23 16.39 -16.27
N VAL A 194 -12.96 15.26 -16.28
CA VAL A 194 -13.16 14.41 -15.08
C VAL A 194 -12.59 13.03 -15.30
N LYS A 195 -11.84 12.56 -14.29
CA LYS A 195 -11.27 11.21 -14.22
C LYS A 195 -11.54 10.62 -12.86
N ALA A 196 -11.84 9.33 -12.82
CA ALA A 196 -11.95 8.58 -11.58
C ALA A 196 -10.94 7.44 -11.55
N PHE A 197 -10.56 7.05 -10.34
CA PHE A 197 -9.76 5.86 -10.06
C PHE A 197 -10.44 5.10 -8.93
N VAL A 198 -10.42 3.77 -9.01
CA VAL A 198 -10.92 2.90 -7.95
C VAL A 198 -9.78 2.01 -7.47
N LEU A 199 -9.55 1.99 -6.17
CA LEU A 199 -8.54 1.19 -5.50
C LEU A 199 -9.22 0.08 -4.72
N GLN A 200 -8.74 -1.14 -4.80
CA GLN A 200 -9.14 -2.24 -3.92
C GLN A 200 -8.10 -2.38 -2.79
N ASN A 201 -8.56 -2.40 -1.53
CA ASN A 201 -7.74 -2.53 -0.32
C ASN A 201 -6.60 -1.50 -0.21
N GLY A 202 -6.79 -0.31 -0.83
CA GLY A 202 -5.79 0.76 -0.85
C GLY A 202 -4.59 0.50 -1.76
N ARG A 203 -4.62 -0.53 -2.57
CA ARG A 203 -3.55 -0.92 -3.49
C ARG A 203 -3.55 -0.06 -4.74
N PHE A 204 -2.40 0.49 -5.10
CA PHE A 204 -2.22 1.23 -6.35
C PHE A 204 -1.89 0.34 -7.54
N ASN A 205 -1.30 -0.83 -7.30
CA ASN A 205 -0.86 -1.76 -8.35
C ASN A 205 -2.01 -2.50 -9.04
N ASN A 206 -3.19 -2.58 -8.42
CA ASN A 206 -4.40 -3.14 -9.02
C ASN A 206 -5.52 -2.10 -9.22
N SER A 207 -5.20 -0.80 -9.15
CA SER A 207 -6.18 0.26 -9.34
C SER A 207 -6.77 0.25 -10.76
N ILE A 208 -8.07 0.46 -10.87
CA ILE A 208 -8.75 0.67 -12.15
C ILE A 208 -8.88 2.16 -12.40
N GLY A 209 -8.34 2.63 -13.52
CA GLY A 209 -8.39 4.03 -13.94
C GLY A 209 -7.28 4.39 -14.95
N PRO A 210 -7.36 5.58 -15.59
CA PRO A 210 -8.43 6.57 -15.46
C PRO A 210 -9.76 6.11 -16.07
N ILE A 211 -10.85 6.34 -15.36
CA ILE A 211 -12.22 6.10 -15.82
C ILE A 211 -12.85 7.47 -16.06
N ILE A 212 -13.49 7.65 -17.21
CA ILE A 212 -14.24 8.87 -17.55
C ILE A 212 -15.73 8.66 -17.29
N PRO A 213 -16.58 9.70 -17.13
CA PRO A 213 -18.02 9.53 -17.02
C PRO A 213 -18.59 8.80 -18.23
N PHE A 214 -19.44 7.78 -18.01
CA PHE A 214 -20.12 7.03 -19.08
C PHE A 214 -21.22 7.90 -19.71
N ILE A 215 -22.05 8.53 -18.87
CA ILE A 215 -23.13 9.41 -19.26
C ILE A 215 -23.26 10.57 -18.27
N THR A 216 -23.82 11.69 -18.74
CA THR A 216 -24.17 12.84 -17.90
C THR A 216 -25.68 12.99 -17.84
N ARG A 217 -26.25 13.07 -16.63
CA ARG A 217 -27.66 13.33 -16.39
C ARG A 217 -27.84 14.69 -15.72
N GLY A 218 -28.13 15.72 -16.52
CA GLY A 218 -28.07 17.10 -16.02
C GLY A 218 -26.64 17.51 -15.69
N ASN A 219 -26.32 17.66 -14.41
CA ASN A 219 -24.95 17.91 -13.93
C ASN A 219 -24.31 16.68 -13.28
N ASP A 220 -25.07 15.59 -13.11
CA ASP A 220 -24.60 14.38 -12.46
C ASP A 220 -23.78 13.54 -13.44
N LEU A 221 -22.63 13.06 -12.97
CA LEU A 221 -21.70 12.27 -13.75
C LEU A 221 -21.85 10.80 -13.35
N VAL A 222 -22.29 9.97 -14.28
CA VAL A 222 -22.60 8.56 -14.03
C VAL A 222 -21.47 7.69 -14.55
N PHE A 223 -20.97 6.76 -13.72
CA PHE A 223 -19.95 5.77 -13.99
C PHE A 223 -20.56 4.37 -13.82
N ASP A 224 -21.50 4.06 -14.69
CA ASP A 224 -22.20 2.78 -14.77
C ASP A 224 -21.70 2.06 -16.03
N TYR A 225 -20.60 1.32 -15.87
CA TYR A 225 -19.96 0.59 -16.93
C TYR A 225 -20.12 -0.90 -16.69
N GLN A 226 -20.77 -1.59 -17.60
CA GLN A 226 -20.73 -3.03 -17.61
C GLN A 226 -19.28 -3.48 -17.93
N ASP A 227 -18.67 -4.26 -17.03
CA ASP A 227 -17.37 -4.92 -17.18
C ASP A 227 -16.10 -4.06 -17.05
N LYS A 228 -16.18 -2.77 -16.72
CA LYS A 228 -14.95 -1.95 -16.58
C LYS A 228 -14.45 -1.80 -15.15
N ILE A 229 -15.36 -1.67 -14.20
CA ILE A 229 -15.01 -1.44 -12.80
C ILE A 229 -15.23 -2.73 -12.02
N VAL A 230 -14.52 -3.77 -12.44
CA VAL A 230 -14.70 -5.14 -11.95
C VAL A 230 -13.39 -5.65 -11.38
N PHE A 231 -13.41 -6.02 -10.11
CA PHE A 231 -12.26 -6.53 -9.37
C PHE A 231 -12.46 -7.99 -8.99
N PRO A 232 -11.45 -8.87 -9.07
CA PRO A 232 -11.47 -10.12 -8.35
C PRO A 232 -11.70 -9.87 -6.86
N ALA A 233 -12.64 -10.60 -6.28
CA ALA A 233 -12.93 -10.42 -4.85
C ALA A 233 -11.84 -11.06 -3.97
N GLY A 234 -11.10 -12.04 -4.50
CA GLY A 234 -10.10 -12.77 -3.73
C GLY A 234 -10.71 -13.61 -2.60
N LYS A 235 -9.92 -13.92 -1.61
CA LYS A 235 -10.35 -14.46 -0.32
C LYS A 235 -9.76 -13.61 0.81
N GLU A 236 -10.35 -13.70 2.01
CA GLU A 236 -9.85 -13.02 3.21
C GLU A 236 -8.35 -13.29 3.38
N PHE A 237 -7.58 -12.26 3.74
CA PHE A 237 -6.15 -12.40 3.95
C PHE A 237 -5.85 -13.41 5.08
N ARG A 238 -4.71 -14.06 4.99
CA ARG A 238 -4.18 -14.87 6.09
C ARG A 238 -3.71 -13.95 7.20
N LEU A 239 -3.67 -14.45 8.41
CA LEU A 239 -3.35 -13.69 9.61
C LEU A 239 -2.30 -14.43 10.44
N PHE A 240 -1.32 -13.68 10.96
CA PHE A 240 -0.50 -14.14 12.08
C PHE A 240 -0.26 -13.01 13.08
N ASP A 241 -0.09 -13.40 14.35
CA ASP A 241 0.07 -12.53 15.50
C ASP A 241 1.41 -12.80 16.20
N ILE A 242 2.34 -11.86 16.10
CA ILE A 242 3.64 -11.86 16.75
C ILE A 242 3.81 -10.68 17.72
N ARG A 243 2.70 -10.17 18.27
CA ARG A 243 2.72 -9.11 19.26
C ARG A 243 3.34 -9.53 20.59
N SER A 244 3.52 -10.83 20.81
CA SER A 244 4.26 -11.37 21.94
C SER A 244 5.24 -12.45 21.49
N PHE A 245 6.40 -12.51 22.13
CA PHE A 245 7.34 -13.63 21.99
C PHE A 245 7.33 -14.57 23.19
N ASP A 246 6.57 -14.23 24.24
CA ASP A 246 6.43 -15.07 25.45
C ASP A 246 5.47 -16.25 25.23
N TYR A 247 4.56 -16.14 24.25
CA TYR A 247 3.61 -17.18 23.89
C TYR A 247 3.26 -17.15 22.40
N GLN A 248 2.80 -18.28 21.89
CA GLN A 248 2.41 -18.43 20.49
C GLN A 248 1.08 -17.73 20.23
N GLY A 249 1.09 -16.70 19.40
CA GLY A 249 -0.11 -16.05 18.88
C GLY A 249 -0.79 -16.84 17.77
N GLU A 250 -1.84 -16.26 17.20
CA GLU A 250 -2.53 -16.87 16.05
C GLU A 250 -1.57 -17.06 14.88
N GLY A 251 -1.66 -18.19 14.18
CA GLY A 251 -0.79 -18.50 13.05
C GLY A 251 0.63 -18.94 13.41
N VAL A 252 1.07 -18.79 14.67
CA VAL A 252 2.41 -19.16 15.12
C VAL A 252 2.46 -20.64 15.53
N ALA A 253 3.47 -21.36 15.04
CA ALA A 253 3.76 -22.75 15.41
C ALA A 253 4.87 -22.87 16.44
N GLY A 254 5.82 -21.93 16.46
CA GLY A 254 6.94 -21.95 17.37
C GLY A 254 7.67 -20.61 17.42
N ILE A 255 8.28 -20.35 18.58
CA ILE A 255 9.15 -19.19 18.81
C ILE A 255 10.44 -19.74 19.42
N SER A 256 11.56 -19.33 18.86
CA SER A 256 12.90 -19.69 19.33
C SER A 256 13.70 -18.44 19.66
N ASP A 257 14.24 -18.40 20.85
CA ASP A 257 15.13 -17.35 21.31
C ASP A 257 16.54 -17.59 20.76
N ARG A 258 17.04 -16.63 19.97
CA ARG A 258 18.41 -16.62 19.44
C ARG A 258 19.22 -15.56 20.17
N PRO A 259 20.56 -15.63 20.16
CA PRO A 259 21.36 -14.67 20.93
C PRO A 259 21.14 -13.20 20.60
N THR A 260 20.70 -12.89 19.36
CA THR A 260 20.57 -11.52 18.85
C THR A 260 19.20 -11.20 18.24
N TYR A 261 18.28 -12.17 18.16
CA TYR A 261 16.93 -11.97 17.61
C TYR A 261 16.00 -13.12 17.99
N PHE A 262 14.72 -12.94 17.81
CA PHE A 262 13.73 -14.01 17.88
C PHE A 262 13.50 -14.63 16.50
N GLU A 263 13.37 -15.95 16.47
CA GLU A 263 12.96 -16.70 15.27
C GLU A 263 11.54 -17.22 15.46
N VAL A 264 10.64 -16.85 14.57
CA VAL A 264 9.25 -17.24 14.62
C VAL A 264 8.93 -18.15 13.44
N THR A 265 8.46 -19.37 13.74
CA THR A 265 7.96 -20.29 12.73
C THR A 265 6.45 -20.18 12.65
N LEU A 266 5.90 -19.81 11.50
CA LEU A 266 4.46 -19.84 11.28
C LEU A 266 3.96 -21.26 11.04
N ARG A 267 2.68 -21.49 11.31
CA ARG A 267 2.03 -22.75 10.94
C ARG A 267 2.08 -22.89 9.42
N ARG A 268 2.47 -24.09 8.96
CA ARG A 268 2.52 -24.38 7.53
C ARG A 268 1.16 -24.20 6.90
N ASP A 269 1.11 -23.35 5.89
CA ASP A 269 -0.07 -23.11 5.10
C ASP A 269 -0.32 -24.20 4.06
N GLU A 270 -1.55 -24.25 3.59
CA GLU A 270 -1.98 -25.04 2.46
C GLU A 270 -2.73 -24.15 1.47
N SER A 271 -2.79 -24.56 0.21
CA SER A 271 -3.62 -23.86 -0.79
C SER A 271 -5.09 -23.84 -0.32
N ARG A 272 -5.70 -22.67 -0.53
CA ARG A 272 -7.13 -22.45 -0.25
C ARG A 272 -7.96 -22.39 -1.54
N PHE A 273 -7.33 -22.58 -2.70
CA PHE A 273 -7.97 -22.44 -4.00
C PHE A 273 -9.32 -23.15 -4.10
N GLU A 274 -9.37 -24.44 -3.77
CA GLU A 274 -10.60 -25.26 -3.81
C GLU A 274 -11.33 -25.36 -2.45
N ARG A 275 -10.83 -24.72 -1.40
CA ARG A 275 -11.42 -24.85 -0.06
C ARG A 275 -12.62 -23.94 0.11
N PRO A 276 -13.63 -24.39 0.88
CA PRO A 276 -14.72 -23.52 1.30
C PRO A 276 -14.19 -22.28 2.01
N VAL A 277 -14.86 -21.16 1.78
CA VAL A 277 -14.52 -19.91 2.46
C VAL A 277 -14.90 -20.02 3.93
N ILE A 278 -13.93 -19.76 4.79
CA ILE A 278 -14.15 -19.54 6.21
C ILE A 278 -13.99 -18.04 6.43
N PHE A 279 -15.07 -17.39 6.79
CA PHE A 279 -15.02 -15.97 7.11
C PHE A 279 -14.21 -15.74 8.38
N ARG A 280 -13.21 -14.87 8.24
CA ARG A 280 -12.48 -14.28 9.36
C ARG A 280 -12.31 -12.80 9.08
N PRO A 281 -12.66 -11.92 10.02
CA PRO A 281 -12.33 -10.50 9.88
C PRO A 281 -10.82 -10.36 9.70
N ASP A 282 -10.44 -9.59 8.70
CA ASP A 282 -9.04 -9.25 8.44
C ASP A 282 -8.85 -7.73 8.33
N ALA A 283 -7.63 -7.28 8.14
CA ALA A 283 -7.27 -5.88 7.92
C ALA A 283 -7.04 -5.58 6.43
N ASN A 284 -7.63 -6.37 5.53
CA ASN A 284 -7.49 -6.22 4.07
C ASN A 284 -6.01 -6.16 3.62
N GLY A 285 -5.18 -7.08 4.14
CA GLY A 285 -3.79 -7.24 3.78
C GLY A 285 -2.83 -6.26 4.44
N ARG A 286 -3.29 -5.49 5.44
CA ARG A 286 -2.48 -4.52 6.19
C ARG A 286 -1.90 -5.13 7.46
N PHE A 287 -1.04 -4.36 8.12
CA PHE A 287 -0.46 -4.74 9.41
C PHE A 287 -0.52 -3.60 10.42
N VAL A 288 -0.44 -3.98 11.69
CA VAL A 288 -0.35 -3.04 12.81
C VAL A 288 0.83 -3.44 13.68
N ILE A 289 1.72 -2.49 13.95
CA ILE A 289 2.79 -2.65 14.93
C ILE A 289 2.22 -2.45 16.32
N ASP A 290 2.37 -3.46 17.14
CA ASP A 290 1.85 -3.47 18.50
C ASP A 290 2.57 -4.54 19.33
N ASN A 291 2.54 -4.39 20.64
CA ASN A 291 2.86 -5.46 21.58
C ASN A 291 1.70 -5.63 22.57
N GLN A 292 1.52 -6.83 23.06
CA GLN A 292 0.42 -7.13 23.98
C GLN A 292 0.72 -6.76 25.44
N ASN A 293 1.92 -6.33 25.73
CA ASN A 293 2.29 -5.90 27.06
C ASN A 293 1.91 -4.44 27.29
N ILE A 294 0.82 -4.19 28.01
CA ILE A 294 0.30 -2.84 28.29
C ILE A 294 1.29 -1.92 29.02
N ASN A 295 2.34 -2.45 29.60
CA ASN A 295 3.40 -1.68 30.26
C ASN A 295 4.56 -1.31 29.33
N GLN A 296 4.52 -1.75 28.06
CA GLN A 296 5.55 -1.48 27.06
C GLN A 296 5.07 -0.48 26.05
N THR A 297 6.03 0.30 25.51
CA THR A 297 5.80 1.24 24.40
C THR A 297 6.12 0.58 23.07
N LEU A 298 5.72 1.20 21.95
CA LEU A 298 6.08 0.73 20.61
C LEU A 298 7.60 0.72 20.35
N LEU A 299 8.40 1.43 21.17
CA LEU A 299 9.87 1.39 21.14
C LEU A 299 10.45 0.09 21.70
N GLN A 300 9.63 -0.71 22.36
CA GLN A 300 9.99 -2.02 22.91
C GLN A 300 9.49 -3.17 22.04
N CYS A 301 8.89 -2.87 20.87
CA CYS A 301 8.59 -3.87 19.86
C CYS A 301 9.89 -4.32 19.20
N ASP A 302 10.23 -5.60 19.34
CA ASP A 302 11.46 -6.15 18.76
C ASP A 302 11.22 -6.66 17.33
N TYR A 303 12.31 -6.90 16.61
CA TYR A 303 12.31 -7.55 15.33
C TYR A 303 12.54 -9.05 15.46
N SER A 304 11.98 -9.81 14.55
CA SER A 304 12.14 -11.26 14.49
C SER A 304 12.29 -11.75 13.05
N MET A 305 12.96 -12.88 12.88
CA MET A 305 12.98 -13.63 11.65
C MET A 305 11.74 -14.50 11.59
N VAL A 306 10.82 -14.22 10.66
CA VAL A 306 9.54 -14.94 10.54
C VAL A 306 9.61 -15.90 9.37
N LEU A 307 9.48 -17.20 9.65
CA LEU A 307 9.49 -18.27 8.66
C LEU A 307 8.09 -18.53 8.14
N PHE A 308 7.85 -18.23 6.87
CA PHE A 308 6.65 -18.55 6.11
C PHE A 308 6.81 -19.87 5.39
N SER A 309 5.76 -20.67 5.30
CA SER A 309 5.79 -21.90 4.51
C SER A 309 4.41 -22.30 4.00
N ILE A 310 4.34 -22.73 2.73
CA ILE A 310 3.12 -23.26 2.10
C ILE A 310 3.40 -24.59 1.40
N LYS A 311 2.51 -25.56 1.60
CA LYS A 311 2.63 -26.88 0.99
C LYS A 311 2.31 -26.81 -0.50
N GLN A 312 3.27 -27.24 -1.32
CA GLN A 312 3.15 -27.41 -2.77
C GLN A 312 4.15 -28.48 -3.21
N THR A 313 3.66 -29.67 -3.49
CA THR A 313 4.49 -30.87 -3.72
C THR A 313 5.43 -30.70 -4.94
N LEU A 314 4.95 -30.10 -6.00
CA LEU A 314 5.75 -29.82 -7.20
C LEU A 314 5.99 -28.32 -7.31
N PRO A 315 7.17 -27.89 -7.76
CA PRO A 315 7.40 -26.49 -8.05
C PRO A 315 6.43 -26.02 -9.14
N LEU A 316 6.06 -24.74 -9.10
CA LEU A 316 5.31 -24.12 -10.18
C LEU A 316 6.27 -23.83 -11.34
N ASP A 317 5.92 -24.33 -12.53
CA ASP A 317 6.71 -24.10 -13.73
C ASP A 317 6.61 -22.61 -14.13
N ASP A 318 7.75 -22.04 -14.51
CA ASP A 318 7.86 -20.65 -14.99
C ASP A 318 7.23 -19.57 -14.10
N ALA A 319 7.04 -19.83 -12.81
CA ALA A 319 6.49 -18.86 -11.88
C ALA A 319 7.33 -18.71 -10.62
N ASP A 320 7.24 -17.53 -10.00
CA ASP A 320 7.81 -17.20 -8.70
C ASP A 320 6.68 -17.00 -7.69
N VAL A 321 6.93 -17.39 -6.44
CA VAL A 321 5.98 -17.24 -5.33
C VAL A 321 6.51 -16.22 -4.35
N TYR A 322 5.62 -15.33 -3.88
CA TYR A 322 5.96 -14.27 -2.93
C TYR A 322 5.00 -14.27 -1.75
N VAL A 323 5.50 -13.93 -0.57
CA VAL A 323 4.67 -13.43 0.53
C VAL A 323 4.29 -12.00 0.20
N PHE A 324 2.99 -11.68 0.24
CA PHE A 324 2.46 -10.45 -0.32
C PHE A 324 1.42 -9.80 0.60
N GLY A 325 1.46 -8.48 0.71
CA GLY A 325 0.60 -7.65 1.53
C GLY A 325 1.22 -6.26 1.73
N GLU A 326 0.67 -5.46 2.64
CA GLU A 326 1.29 -4.19 3.02
C GLU A 326 2.69 -4.42 3.61
N LEU A 327 2.94 -5.55 4.26
CA LEU A 327 4.25 -5.94 4.80
C LEU A 327 5.36 -5.95 3.74
N SER A 328 5.02 -6.20 2.47
CA SER A 328 5.93 -6.13 1.32
C SER A 328 5.78 -4.83 0.51
N ASP A 329 5.08 -3.81 1.03
CA ASP A 329 4.66 -2.60 0.30
C ASP A 329 3.81 -2.90 -0.95
N TRP A 330 3.09 -4.01 -0.99
CA TRP A 330 2.35 -4.48 -2.15
C TRP A 330 3.24 -4.68 -3.40
N GLN A 331 4.50 -5.11 -3.18
CA GLN A 331 5.51 -5.32 -4.21
C GLN A 331 6.09 -6.73 -4.14
N TYR A 332 6.63 -7.21 -5.27
CA TYR A 332 7.29 -8.51 -5.39
C TYR A 332 8.79 -8.34 -5.14
N LYS A 333 9.15 -8.04 -3.88
CA LYS A 333 10.51 -7.80 -3.47
C LYS A 333 11.29 -9.09 -3.29
N PRO A 334 12.62 -9.11 -3.57
CA PRO A 334 13.46 -10.30 -3.44
C PRO A 334 13.41 -10.95 -2.05
N GLU A 335 13.34 -10.14 -0.98
CA GLU A 335 13.29 -10.59 0.41
C GLU A 335 11.99 -11.32 0.78
N PHE A 336 10.93 -11.16 -0.01
CA PHE A 336 9.64 -11.84 0.17
C PHE A 336 9.44 -13.00 -0.80
N LYS A 337 10.45 -13.27 -1.67
CA LYS A 337 10.41 -14.37 -2.62
C LYS A 337 10.63 -15.69 -1.92
N MET A 338 9.75 -16.66 -2.20
CA MET A 338 9.82 -17.99 -1.62
C MET A 338 10.66 -18.94 -2.46
N GLN A 339 11.34 -19.86 -1.79
CA GLN A 339 12.12 -20.92 -2.40
C GLN A 339 11.38 -22.25 -2.25
N HIS A 340 11.40 -23.09 -3.30
CA HIS A 340 10.82 -24.42 -3.24
C HIS A 340 11.86 -25.42 -2.76
N ASP A 341 11.50 -26.20 -1.73
CA ASP A 341 12.27 -27.36 -1.28
C ASP A 341 11.65 -28.66 -1.83
N PRO A 342 12.29 -29.29 -2.81
CA PRO A 342 11.77 -30.52 -3.42
C PRO A 342 11.69 -31.71 -2.46
N ALA A 343 12.54 -31.72 -1.41
CA ALA A 343 12.59 -32.81 -0.43
C ALA A 343 11.35 -32.83 0.47
N THR A 344 10.83 -31.67 0.83
CA THR A 344 9.65 -31.50 1.70
C THR A 344 8.37 -31.16 0.94
N GLY A 345 8.48 -30.74 -0.33
CA GLY A 345 7.34 -30.28 -1.14
C GLY A 345 6.72 -29.01 -0.59
N VAL A 346 7.57 -28.04 -0.21
CA VAL A 346 7.14 -26.80 0.46
C VAL A 346 7.84 -25.60 -0.18
N TYR A 347 7.09 -24.53 -0.44
CA TYR A 347 7.66 -23.21 -0.62
C TYR A 347 7.89 -22.57 0.75
N TRP A 348 9.03 -21.93 0.96
CA TRP A 348 9.38 -21.25 2.21
C TRP A 348 10.16 -19.96 1.97
N SER A 349 10.07 -19.04 2.90
CA SER A 349 10.92 -17.84 3.01
C SER A 349 10.99 -17.39 4.45
N ASP A 350 12.09 -16.75 4.79
CA ASP A 350 12.33 -16.06 6.05
C ASP A 350 12.34 -14.55 5.81
N VAL A 351 11.56 -13.83 6.63
CA VAL A 351 11.35 -12.40 6.47
C VAL A 351 11.55 -11.69 7.80
N TRP A 352 12.30 -10.60 7.77
CA TRP A 352 12.56 -9.78 8.95
C TRP A 352 11.39 -8.84 9.23
N LEU A 353 10.66 -9.05 10.35
CA LEU A 353 9.46 -8.31 10.70
C LEU A 353 9.47 -7.87 12.17
N LYS A 354 8.92 -6.69 12.45
CA LYS A 354 8.70 -6.15 13.78
C LYS A 354 7.50 -6.81 14.46
N GLN A 355 7.48 -6.85 15.80
CA GLN A 355 6.29 -7.29 16.55
C GLN A 355 5.03 -6.57 16.09
N GLY A 356 3.97 -7.35 15.81
CA GLY A 356 2.73 -6.82 15.29
C GLY A 356 1.71 -7.88 14.93
N LEU A 357 0.61 -7.42 14.35
CA LEU A 357 -0.44 -8.23 13.77
C LEU A 357 -0.42 -8.02 12.25
N TYR A 358 -0.31 -9.09 11.48
CA TYR A 358 -0.05 -9.02 10.05
C TYR A 358 -1.08 -9.80 9.24
N ASN A 359 -1.57 -9.17 8.17
CA ASN A 359 -2.26 -9.87 7.10
C ASN A 359 -1.33 -10.10 5.90
N TYR A 360 -1.50 -11.24 5.25
CA TYR A 360 -0.72 -11.62 4.07
C TYR A 360 -1.47 -12.59 3.17
N GLN A 361 -0.97 -12.76 1.99
CA GLN A 361 -1.36 -13.82 1.04
C GLN A 361 -0.15 -14.29 0.25
N TYR A 362 -0.29 -15.38 -0.48
CA TYR A 362 0.74 -15.85 -1.40
C TYR A 362 0.39 -15.42 -2.81
N MET A 363 1.35 -14.75 -3.47
CA MET A 363 1.21 -14.27 -4.83
C MET A 363 2.06 -15.11 -5.76
N VAL A 364 1.46 -15.61 -6.81
CA VAL A 364 2.18 -16.28 -7.91
C VAL A 364 2.43 -15.26 -9.00
N VAL A 365 3.65 -15.16 -9.49
CA VAL A 365 4.04 -14.23 -10.56
C VAL A 365 4.69 -15.01 -11.69
N ASP A 366 4.11 -14.94 -12.88
CA ASP A 366 4.66 -15.53 -14.08
C ASP A 366 6.00 -14.88 -14.44
N ARG A 367 7.06 -15.69 -14.65
CA ARG A 367 8.41 -15.19 -14.91
C ARG A 367 8.58 -14.55 -16.28
N GLN A 368 7.78 -14.96 -17.25
CA GLN A 368 7.91 -14.49 -18.62
C GLN A 368 7.17 -13.16 -18.83
N THR A 369 5.97 -13.04 -18.27
CA THR A 369 5.11 -11.87 -18.44
C THR A 369 5.21 -10.88 -17.30
N GLY A 370 5.65 -11.31 -16.10
CA GLY A 370 5.61 -10.53 -14.86
C GLY A 370 4.20 -10.31 -14.31
N LEU A 371 3.19 -10.97 -14.88
CA LEU A 371 1.81 -10.83 -14.43
C LEU A 371 1.54 -11.64 -13.17
N PRO A 372 0.83 -11.05 -12.17
CA PRO A 372 0.44 -11.77 -10.98
C PRO A 372 -0.79 -12.65 -11.22
N ASP A 373 -0.81 -13.80 -10.57
CA ASP A 373 -1.97 -14.64 -10.34
C ASP A 373 -2.31 -14.60 -8.85
N GLU A 374 -3.33 -13.81 -8.50
CA GLU A 374 -3.82 -13.66 -7.12
C GLU A 374 -4.64 -14.86 -6.68
N GLU A 375 -5.13 -15.70 -7.61
CA GLU A 375 -5.99 -16.83 -7.32
C GLU A 375 -5.20 -18.12 -7.05
N GLY A 376 -3.98 -18.27 -7.53
CA GLY A 376 -3.22 -19.52 -7.58
C GLY A 376 -3.18 -20.33 -6.29
N PHE A 377 -2.92 -19.71 -5.14
CA PHE A 377 -2.98 -20.37 -3.82
C PHE A 377 -4.23 -20.00 -3.02
N GLU A 378 -4.79 -18.84 -3.28
CA GLU A 378 -5.85 -18.29 -2.44
C GLU A 378 -7.25 -18.61 -2.94
N GLY A 379 -7.45 -18.60 -4.26
CA GLY A 379 -8.77 -18.69 -4.89
C GLY A 379 -9.54 -17.38 -4.81
N ASN A 380 -10.81 -17.42 -5.25
CA ASN A 380 -11.62 -16.21 -5.42
C ASN A 380 -13.08 -16.48 -5.04
N TRP A 381 -13.70 -15.55 -4.31
CA TRP A 381 -15.07 -15.71 -3.79
C TRP A 381 -15.79 -14.39 -3.62
N TYR A 382 -16.96 -14.22 -4.23
CA TYR A 382 -17.75 -12.98 -4.19
C TYR A 382 -18.07 -12.45 -2.78
N ALA A 383 -18.28 -13.34 -1.79
CA ALA A 383 -18.64 -12.91 -0.45
C ALA A 383 -17.45 -12.43 0.42
N THR A 384 -16.25 -12.35 -0.16
CA THR A 384 -15.05 -11.81 0.51
C THR A 384 -15.25 -10.33 0.86
N GLY A 385 -14.88 -9.94 2.08
CA GLY A 385 -14.88 -8.55 2.51
C GLY A 385 -13.69 -7.79 1.92
N ASN A 386 -13.96 -6.71 1.20
CA ASN A 386 -12.92 -5.83 0.63
C ASN A 386 -13.29 -4.37 0.84
N GLN A 387 -12.29 -3.52 0.86
CA GLN A 387 -12.44 -2.07 0.91
C GLN A 387 -12.17 -1.47 -0.47
N TYR A 388 -13.06 -0.64 -0.97
CA TYR A 388 -12.89 0.05 -2.25
C TYR A 388 -12.90 1.55 -2.05
N THR A 389 -11.89 2.23 -2.59
CA THR A 389 -11.78 3.69 -2.51
C THR A 389 -11.87 4.30 -3.88
N ILE A 390 -12.86 5.18 -4.09
CA ILE A 390 -13.10 5.92 -5.32
C ILE A 390 -12.51 7.31 -5.16
N LEU A 391 -11.64 7.70 -6.09
CA LEU A 391 -10.99 9.00 -6.17
C LEU A 391 -11.47 9.71 -7.43
N VAL A 392 -11.96 10.95 -7.31
CA VAL A 392 -12.49 11.72 -8.44
C VAL A 392 -11.69 13.00 -8.63
N TYR A 393 -11.07 13.11 -9.79
CA TYR A 393 -10.24 14.24 -10.17
C TYR A 393 -10.92 15.12 -11.20
N PHE A 394 -10.68 16.42 -11.09
CA PHE A 394 -11.19 17.44 -12.02
C PHE A 394 -10.06 18.34 -12.50
N ARG A 395 -9.94 18.46 -13.82
CA ARG A 395 -8.99 19.36 -14.48
C ARG A 395 -9.71 20.12 -15.58
N PRO A 396 -10.31 21.30 -15.29
CA PRO A 396 -10.96 22.10 -16.32
C PRO A 396 -9.94 22.61 -17.35
N PHE A 397 -10.42 22.92 -18.55
CA PHE A 397 -9.59 23.48 -19.61
C PHE A 397 -8.75 24.67 -19.12
N GLY A 398 -7.45 24.63 -19.40
CA GLY A 398 -6.47 25.64 -18.96
C GLY A 398 -5.92 25.47 -17.54
N ALA A 399 -6.41 24.50 -16.77
CA ALA A 399 -5.81 24.16 -15.48
C ALA A 399 -4.49 23.41 -15.66
N ARG A 400 -3.54 23.66 -14.73
CA ARG A 400 -2.18 23.08 -14.78
C ARG A 400 -2.03 21.81 -13.93
N TYR A 401 -3.06 21.40 -13.19
CA TYR A 401 -3.03 20.22 -12.33
C TYR A 401 -4.41 19.58 -12.14
N ASP A 402 -4.42 18.33 -11.74
CA ASP A 402 -5.62 17.56 -11.42
C ASP A 402 -6.01 17.82 -9.96
N ARG A 403 -7.18 18.45 -9.71
CA ARG A 403 -7.74 18.64 -8.36
C ARG A 403 -8.45 17.36 -7.93
N LEU A 404 -8.18 16.86 -6.73
CA LEU A 404 -8.93 15.76 -6.14
C LEU A 404 -10.19 16.32 -5.46
N MET A 405 -11.35 16.16 -6.08
CA MET A 405 -12.61 16.81 -5.69
C MET A 405 -13.47 15.96 -4.78
N GLY A 406 -13.24 14.66 -4.74
CA GLY A 406 -13.98 13.72 -3.90
C GLY A 406 -13.22 12.42 -3.71
N ALA A 407 -13.36 11.85 -2.53
CA ALA A 407 -12.92 10.52 -2.19
C ALA A 407 -13.97 9.85 -1.30
N VAL A 408 -14.32 8.61 -1.59
CA VAL A 408 -15.24 7.80 -0.79
C VAL A 408 -14.72 6.38 -0.69
N THR A 409 -14.93 5.77 0.46
CA THR A 409 -14.57 4.37 0.70
C THR A 409 -15.83 3.57 1.00
N LEU A 410 -15.95 2.42 0.32
CA LEU A 410 -17.02 1.43 0.50
C LEU A 410 -16.41 0.12 0.99
N ASN A 411 -17.18 -0.61 1.78
CA ASN A 411 -16.83 -1.96 2.19
C ASN A 411 -17.81 -2.95 1.57
N SER A 412 -17.31 -4.01 0.95
CA SER A 412 -18.14 -5.09 0.41
C SER A 412 -18.56 -6.06 1.53
N GLU A 413 -19.03 -5.51 2.65
CA GLU A 413 -19.51 -6.33 3.75
C GLU A 413 -20.71 -7.15 3.33
N ARG A 414 -20.81 -8.31 3.96
CA ARG A 414 -21.88 -9.27 3.73
C ARG A 414 -23.27 -8.63 3.86
N ARG A 415 -24.04 -8.76 2.85
CA ARG A 415 -25.51 -8.71 2.92
C ARG A 415 -26.03 -10.13 2.98
#